data_ba6a213144e23dd32e0786ae802164a2
#
_entry.id   ba6a213144e23dd32e0786ae802164a2
#
_cell.length_a   1.000
_cell.length_b   1.000
_cell.length_c   1.000
_cell.angle_alpha   90.00
_cell.angle_beta   90.00
_cell.angle_gamma   90.00
#
_symmetry.space_group_name_H-M   'P 1'
#
loop_
_entity.id
_entity.type
_entity.pdbx_description
1 polymer ?
#
loop_
_entity_poly.entity_id
_entity_poly.type
_entity_poly.pdbx_seq_one_letter_code
_entity_poly.pdbx_strand_id
1 'polypeptide(L)'
;MTEIIGVRFKDVGKIYYFSPNKNTVKCGNHVIVETARGVECGEVVIANREIEDNKVVQPLKSIIRIATDKDLETQKKNREKEQEIMKVFAQKIAEHKLEMKPIDIDCTFDGSKILFYFTAESRVDFRELVKDLASVYRTRIELRQIGVRDEAKMLGGLGICGRPFCCKTFLGEFQPVSIKMAKEQSLSLNPTKISGTCGRLMCCLKYEQNCYEELLAITPKAVSYTHLRAHETRSNL
;
A
#
# COMPACT_ATOMS: atom_id res chain seq x y z
N MET A 1 -1.19 4.15 30.45
CA MET A 1 -1.56 4.87 29.20
C MET A 1 -0.29 5.30 28.53
N THR A 2 -0.11 4.97 27.25
CA THR A 2 1.08 5.32 26.49
C THR A 2 0.74 6.40 25.47
N GLU A 3 1.54 7.46 25.43
CA GLU A 3 1.41 8.52 24.45
C GLU A 3 2.01 8.09 23.12
N ILE A 4 1.24 8.21 22.05
CA ILE A 4 1.63 7.83 20.70
C ILE A 4 1.35 8.92 19.68
N ILE A 5 2.06 8.85 18.55
CA ILE A 5 1.78 9.60 17.33
C ILE A 5 1.65 8.61 16.17
N GLY A 6 0.83 8.98 15.18
CA GLY A 6 0.70 8.21 13.94
C GLY A 6 1.48 8.85 12.81
N VAL A 7 2.43 8.13 12.23
CA VAL A 7 3.32 8.59 11.16
C VAL A 7 3.06 7.81 9.89
N ARG A 8 3.03 8.48 8.75
CA ARG A 8 2.87 7.93 7.42
C ARG A 8 4.06 8.30 6.54
N PHE A 9 4.61 7.32 5.82
CA PHE A 9 5.82 7.51 4.99
C PHE A 9 5.52 7.76 3.52
N LYS A 10 4.34 7.36 3.03
CA LYS A 10 3.88 7.59 1.65
C LYS A 10 2.49 8.20 1.68
N ASP A 11 2.11 8.96 0.67
CA ASP A 11 0.82 9.67 0.59
C ASP A 11 -0.38 8.77 0.90
N VAL A 12 -0.29 7.49 0.52
CA VAL A 12 -1.28 6.46 0.87
C VAL A 12 -0.56 5.23 1.39
N GLY A 13 -0.86 4.84 2.62
CA GLY A 13 -0.21 3.69 3.24
C GLY A 13 -0.65 3.46 4.67
N LYS A 14 -0.05 2.45 5.27
CA LYS A 14 -0.25 2.12 6.68
C LYS A 14 0.28 3.26 7.56
N ILE A 15 -0.49 3.58 8.57
CA ILE A 15 -0.06 4.48 9.65
C ILE A 15 0.71 3.64 10.66
N TYR A 16 1.91 4.08 10.96
CA TYR A 16 2.77 3.45 11.98
C TYR A 16 2.77 4.30 13.24
N TYR A 17 2.71 3.64 14.37
CA TYR A 17 2.67 4.32 15.65
C TYR A 17 4.08 4.39 16.26
N PHE A 18 4.41 5.57 16.78
CA PHE A 18 5.69 5.85 17.44
C PHE A 18 5.45 6.61 18.75
N SER A 19 6.42 6.53 19.67
CA SER A 19 6.43 7.37 20.87
C SER A 19 6.93 8.77 20.51
N PRO A 20 6.26 9.84 20.94
CA PRO A 20 6.67 11.21 20.65
C PRO A 20 7.93 11.65 21.39
N ASN A 21 8.48 10.84 22.30
CA ASN A 21 9.69 11.13 23.09
C ASN A 21 9.66 12.55 23.70
N LYS A 22 8.57 12.87 24.42
CA LYS A 22 8.29 14.18 25.07
C LYS A 22 8.15 15.37 24.11
N ASN A 23 8.13 15.15 22.80
CA ASN A 23 7.89 16.21 21.83
C ASN A 23 6.38 16.38 21.60
N THR A 24 5.92 17.62 21.55
CA THR A 24 4.56 17.91 21.11
C THR A 24 4.56 18.08 19.59
N VAL A 25 3.88 17.18 18.89
CA VAL A 25 3.87 17.14 17.43
C VAL A 25 2.44 17.35 16.93
N LYS A 26 2.28 18.20 15.92
CA LYS A 26 0.97 18.47 15.29
C LYS A 26 0.83 17.66 13.99
N CYS A 27 -0.41 17.43 13.58
CA CYS A 27 -0.68 16.87 12.24
C CYS A 27 -0.06 17.75 11.15
N GLY A 28 0.55 17.12 10.14
CA GLY A 28 1.28 17.79 9.07
C GLY A 28 2.76 18.06 9.38
N ASN A 29 3.22 17.91 10.62
CA ASN A 29 4.64 17.97 10.92
C ASN A 29 5.36 16.74 10.33
N HIS A 30 6.59 16.93 9.90
CA HIS A 30 7.46 15.83 9.49
C HIS A 30 8.37 15.43 10.64
N VAL A 31 8.59 14.13 10.80
CA VAL A 31 9.43 13.55 11.86
C VAL A 31 10.41 12.55 11.28
N ILE A 32 11.58 12.49 11.87
CA ILE A 32 12.60 11.51 11.55
C ILE A 32 12.51 10.37 12.55
N VAL A 33 12.36 9.16 12.02
CA VAL A 33 12.17 7.93 12.78
C VAL A 33 13.13 6.85 12.32
N GLU A 34 13.47 5.96 13.23
CA GLU A 34 14.21 4.76 12.90
C GLU A 34 13.24 3.61 12.66
N THR A 35 13.27 3.07 11.44
CA THR A 35 12.49 1.90 11.03
C THR A 35 13.37 0.67 10.90
N ALA A 36 12.78 -0.48 10.58
CA ALA A 36 13.54 -1.68 10.21
C ALA A 36 14.32 -1.52 8.88
N ARG A 37 13.98 -0.48 8.09
CA ARG A 37 14.61 -0.18 6.81
C ARG A 37 15.78 0.79 6.93
N GLY A 38 15.88 1.51 8.03
CA GLY A 38 16.82 2.58 8.30
C GLY A 38 16.13 3.83 8.82
N VAL A 39 16.80 4.96 8.75
CA VAL A 39 16.24 6.26 9.11
C VAL A 39 15.34 6.73 7.97
N GLU A 40 14.09 7.08 8.30
CA GLU A 40 13.09 7.55 7.35
C GLU A 40 12.46 8.86 7.84
N CYS A 41 12.06 9.70 6.90
CA CYS A 41 11.27 10.91 7.17
C CYS A 41 9.82 10.63 6.85
N GLY A 42 8.91 10.84 7.82
CA GLY A 42 7.49 10.60 7.66
C GLY A 42 6.64 11.79 8.11
N GLU A 43 5.43 11.88 7.57
CA GLU A 43 4.44 12.90 7.94
C GLU A 43 3.59 12.41 9.11
N VAL A 44 3.37 13.28 10.11
CA VAL A 44 2.48 13.00 11.23
C VAL A 44 1.03 13.21 10.81
N VAL A 45 0.28 12.11 10.81
CA VAL A 45 -1.16 12.09 10.46
C VAL A 45 -2.03 12.12 11.73
N ILE A 46 -1.54 11.54 12.83
CA ILE A 46 -2.21 11.56 14.13
C ILE A 46 -1.28 12.25 15.11
N ALA A 47 -1.72 13.38 15.65
CA ALA A 47 -1.01 14.13 16.69
C ALA A 47 -0.92 13.32 18.00
N ASN A 48 -0.20 13.84 18.98
CA ASN A 48 -0.07 13.23 20.30
C ASN A 48 -1.42 12.78 20.86
N ARG A 49 -1.55 11.49 21.14
CA ARG A 49 -2.75 10.87 21.69
C ARG A 49 -2.39 9.79 22.70
N GLU A 50 -3.08 9.78 23.82
CA GLU A 50 -2.98 8.71 24.79
C GLU A 50 -3.84 7.52 24.37
N ILE A 51 -3.27 6.32 24.42
CA ILE A 51 -3.96 5.05 24.17
C ILE A 51 -3.66 4.08 25.32
N GLU A 52 -4.61 3.19 25.58
CA GLU A 52 -4.43 2.09 26.53
C GLU A 52 -3.29 1.16 26.10
N ASP A 53 -2.45 0.78 27.03
CA ASP A 53 -1.26 -0.05 26.79
C ASP A 53 -1.60 -1.38 26.08
N ASN A 54 -2.81 -1.89 26.28
CA ASN A 54 -3.30 -3.13 25.66
C ASN A 54 -3.47 -3.05 24.13
N LYS A 55 -3.56 -1.83 23.58
CA LYS A 55 -3.77 -1.60 22.14
C LYS A 55 -2.47 -1.25 21.40
N VAL A 56 -1.37 -1.17 22.12
CA VAL A 56 -0.06 -0.80 21.56
C VAL A 56 0.79 -2.03 21.35
N VAL A 57 1.25 -2.26 20.13
CA VAL A 57 2.20 -3.34 19.83
C VAL A 57 3.58 -2.92 20.31
N GLN A 58 4.09 -3.58 21.32
CA GLN A 58 5.44 -3.35 21.87
C GLN A 58 6.48 -4.19 21.11
N PRO A 59 7.76 -3.71 20.98
CA PRO A 59 8.29 -2.44 21.49
C PRO A 59 7.95 -1.23 20.60
N LEU A 60 7.41 -0.17 21.22
CA LEU A 60 7.11 1.07 20.52
C LEU A 60 8.41 1.85 20.31
N LYS A 61 8.81 2.06 19.06
CA LYS A 61 9.98 2.89 18.74
C LYS A 61 9.64 4.36 18.94
N SER A 62 10.64 5.16 19.36
CA SER A 62 10.50 6.60 19.53
C SER A 62 10.93 7.35 18.26
N ILE A 63 10.40 8.55 18.09
CA ILE A 63 10.92 9.48 17.08
C ILE A 63 12.32 9.94 17.50
N ILE A 64 13.20 10.14 16.52
CA ILE A 64 14.54 10.69 16.75
C ILE A 64 14.42 12.19 16.99
N ARG A 65 13.76 12.92 16.08
CA ARG A 65 13.53 14.36 16.15
C ARG A 65 12.46 14.80 15.17
N ILE A 66 12.00 16.01 15.31
CA ILE A 66 11.17 16.71 14.33
C ILE A 66 12.06 17.09 13.13
N ALA A 67 11.56 16.95 11.91
CA ALA A 67 12.28 17.28 10.71
C ALA A 67 12.44 18.81 10.58
N THR A 68 13.59 19.24 10.08
CA THR A 68 13.91 20.63 9.75
C THR A 68 13.68 20.89 8.27
N ASP A 69 13.65 22.16 7.84
CA ASP A 69 13.52 22.52 6.42
C ASP A 69 14.63 21.90 5.56
N LYS A 70 15.84 21.78 6.11
CA LYS A 70 16.96 21.09 5.44
C LYS A 70 16.67 19.61 5.19
N ASP A 71 15.96 18.95 6.10
CA ASP A 71 15.58 17.55 5.94
C ASP A 71 14.55 17.38 4.82
N LEU A 72 13.61 18.31 4.70
CA LEU A 72 12.63 18.35 3.62
C LEU A 72 13.30 18.59 2.26
N GLU A 73 14.28 19.46 2.21
CA GLU A 73 15.08 19.66 1.00
C GLU A 73 15.87 18.38 0.62
N THR A 74 16.43 17.70 1.61
CA THR A 74 17.14 16.42 1.39
C THR A 74 16.19 15.36 0.85
N GLN A 75 14.96 15.29 1.39
CA GLN A 75 13.94 14.38 0.90
C GLN A 75 13.54 14.69 -0.55
N LYS A 76 13.41 15.97 -0.92
CA LYS A 76 13.14 16.37 -2.30
C LYS A 76 14.27 15.96 -3.24
N LYS A 77 15.52 16.23 -2.86
CA LYS A 77 16.70 15.81 -3.63
C LYS A 77 16.78 14.29 -3.79
N ASN A 78 16.42 13.53 -2.78
CA ASN A 78 16.38 12.07 -2.89
C ASN A 78 15.33 11.63 -3.89
N ARG A 79 14.13 12.24 -3.92
CA ARG A 79 13.10 11.94 -4.93
C ARG A 79 13.54 12.26 -6.36
N GLU A 80 14.27 13.34 -6.55
CA GLU A 80 14.85 13.68 -7.88
C GLU A 80 15.88 12.64 -8.30
N LYS A 81 16.77 12.25 -7.39
CA LYS A 81 17.73 11.16 -7.63
C LYS A 81 17.06 9.83 -7.95
N GLU A 82 15.97 9.48 -7.28
CA GLU A 82 15.20 8.26 -7.56
C GLU A 82 14.75 8.18 -9.02
N GLN A 83 14.34 9.32 -9.61
CA GLN A 83 13.98 9.37 -11.03
C GLN A 83 15.17 9.13 -11.97
N GLU A 84 16.35 9.66 -11.62
CA GLU A 84 17.56 9.41 -12.39
C GLU A 84 18.03 7.95 -12.27
N ILE A 85 18.00 7.42 -11.04
CA ILE A 85 18.35 6.02 -10.76
C ILE A 85 17.41 5.07 -11.51
N MET A 86 16.12 5.42 -11.64
CA MET A 86 15.14 4.63 -12.39
C MET A 86 15.53 4.47 -13.86
N LYS A 87 16.03 5.53 -14.51
CA LYS A 87 16.49 5.48 -15.90
C LYS A 87 17.69 4.54 -16.04
N VAL A 88 18.68 4.67 -15.14
CA VAL A 88 19.86 3.80 -15.12
C VAL A 88 19.48 2.35 -14.84
N PHE A 89 18.55 2.11 -13.92
CA PHE A 89 18.07 0.77 -13.61
C PHE A 89 17.40 0.11 -14.82
N ALA A 90 16.52 0.82 -15.52
CA ALA A 90 15.89 0.32 -16.74
C ALA A 90 16.92 0.01 -17.84
N GLN A 91 17.92 0.85 -18.00
CA GLN A 91 19.01 0.62 -18.96
C GLN A 91 19.80 -0.64 -18.60
N LYS A 92 20.18 -0.81 -17.33
CA LYS A 92 20.92 -1.99 -16.85
C LYS A 92 20.13 -3.29 -17.00
N ILE A 93 18.83 -3.28 -16.76
CA ILE A 93 17.95 -4.44 -17.02
C ILE A 93 18.02 -4.84 -18.50
N ALA A 94 17.98 -3.85 -19.41
CA ALA A 94 18.06 -4.12 -20.85
C ALA A 94 19.45 -4.66 -21.26
N GLU A 95 20.54 -4.12 -20.71
CA GLU A 95 21.91 -4.58 -20.95
C GLU A 95 22.09 -6.05 -20.52
N HIS A 96 21.56 -6.44 -19.36
CA HIS A 96 21.60 -7.81 -18.86
C HIS A 96 20.52 -8.73 -19.47
N LYS A 97 19.64 -8.20 -20.35
CA LYS A 97 18.55 -8.95 -21.00
C LYS A 97 17.65 -9.70 -20.00
N LEU A 98 17.35 -9.08 -18.86
CA LEU A 98 16.53 -9.67 -17.82
C LEU A 98 15.05 -9.43 -18.09
N GLU A 99 14.23 -10.49 -17.97
CA GLU A 99 12.77 -10.41 -18.09
C GLU A 99 12.13 -9.89 -16.79
N MET A 100 12.38 -8.64 -16.49
CA MET A 100 11.85 -7.95 -15.32
C MET A 100 11.48 -6.51 -15.66
N LYS A 101 10.42 -6.00 -15.01
CA LYS A 101 9.93 -4.64 -15.20
C LYS A 101 10.23 -3.81 -13.95
N PRO A 102 10.99 -2.71 -14.08
CA PRO A 102 11.22 -1.78 -12.97
C PRO A 102 9.90 -1.04 -12.64
N ILE A 103 9.59 -0.88 -11.35
CA ILE A 103 8.33 -0.25 -10.90
C ILE A 103 8.59 1.01 -10.11
N ASP A 104 9.44 0.94 -9.08
CA ASP A 104 9.71 2.08 -8.19
C ASP A 104 11.08 1.91 -7.52
N ILE A 105 11.61 3.01 -6.99
CA ILE A 105 12.86 3.05 -6.24
C ILE A 105 12.63 3.84 -4.97
N ASP A 106 13.11 3.33 -3.84
CA ASP A 106 13.12 4.05 -2.57
C ASP A 106 14.58 4.22 -2.10
N CYS A 107 15.04 5.44 -1.95
CA CYS A 107 16.31 5.75 -1.29
C CYS A 107 16.05 6.01 0.20
N THR A 108 16.82 5.38 1.09
CA THR A 108 16.73 5.70 2.52
C THR A 108 17.15 7.16 2.76
N PHE A 109 16.60 7.78 3.80
CA PHE A 109 16.84 9.19 4.09
C PHE A 109 18.34 9.50 4.30
N ASP A 110 19.06 8.57 4.92
CA ASP A 110 20.51 8.65 5.16
C ASP A 110 21.36 8.26 3.95
N GLY A 111 20.76 7.83 2.83
CA GLY A 111 21.46 7.39 1.63
C GLY A 111 22.24 6.08 1.76
N SER A 112 22.09 5.35 2.88
CA SER A 112 22.85 4.12 3.14
C SER A 112 22.38 2.93 2.31
N LYS A 113 21.13 2.98 1.79
CA LYS A 113 20.51 1.89 1.06
C LYS A 113 19.61 2.40 -0.04
N ILE A 114 19.56 1.65 -1.14
CA ILE A 114 18.62 1.87 -2.25
C ILE A 114 17.81 0.57 -2.44
N LEU A 115 16.48 0.68 -2.39
CA LEU A 115 15.56 -0.40 -2.65
C LEU A 115 14.98 -0.25 -4.04
N PHE A 116 15.10 -1.29 -4.84
CA PHE A 116 14.56 -1.37 -6.19
C PHE A 116 13.36 -2.30 -6.19
N TYR A 117 12.21 -1.83 -6.62
CA TYR A 117 11.00 -2.63 -6.76
C TYR A 117 10.80 -3.02 -8.22
N PHE A 118 10.56 -4.30 -8.45
CA PHE A 118 10.34 -4.82 -9.78
C PHE A 118 9.26 -5.92 -9.79
N THR A 119 8.70 -6.18 -10.96
CA THR A 119 7.85 -7.34 -11.22
C THR A 119 8.51 -8.25 -12.26
N ALA A 120 8.30 -9.55 -12.11
CA ALA A 120 8.73 -10.56 -13.07
C ALA A 120 7.76 -11.74 -13.02
N GLU A 121 7.52 -12.40 -14.15
CA GLU A 121 6.64 -13.56 -14.24
C GLU A 121 7.30 -14.82 -13.68
N SER A 122 8.62 -14.92 -13.83
CA SER A 122 9.43 -16.03 -13.36
C SER A 122 10.49 -15.58 -12.35
N ARG A 123 11.24 -16.56 -11.83
CA ARG A 123 12.39 -16.28 -10.98
C ARG A 123 13.55 -15.75 -11.82
N VAL A 124 14.00 -14.54 -11.53
CA VAL A 124 15.11 -13.87 -12.24
C VAL A 124 16.40 -13.99 -11.44
N ASP A 125 17.51 -14.30 -12.11
CA ASP A 125 18.84 -14.19 -11.51
C ASP A 125 19.40 -12.78 -11.76
N PHE A 126 19.41 -11.98 -10.71
CA PHE A 126 19.84 -10.57 -10.75
C PHE A 126 21.20 -10.33 -10.08
N ARG A 127 22.03 -11.38 -9.86
CA ARG A 127 23.32 -11.24 -9.13
C ARG A 127 24.28 -10.27 -9.80
N GLU A 128 24.41 -10.38 -11.13
CA GLU A 128 25.29 -9.49 -11.90
C GLU A 128 24.74 -8.06 -11.93
N LEU A 129 23.41 -7.90 -12.07
CA LEU A 129 22.74 -6.62 -12.00
C LEU A 129 23.00 -5.92 -10.66
N VAL A 130 22.93 -6.65 -9.54
CA VAL A 130 23.25 -6.09 -8.20
C VAL A 130 24.68 -5.63 -8.10
N LYS A 131 25.66 -6.39 -8.63
CA LYS A 131 27.07 -6.00 -8.64
C LYS A 131 27.28 -4.72 -9.43
N ASP A 132 26.69 -4.61 -10.60
CA ASP A 132 26.77 -3.42 -11.45
C ASP A 132 26.18 -2.20 -10.76
N LEU A 133 24.96 -2.31 -10.22
CA LEU A 133 24.33 -1.23 -9.48
C LEU A 133 25.14 -0.82 -8.25
N ALA A 134 25.69 -1.78 -7.51
CA ALA A 134 26.52 -1.51 -6.35
C ALA A 134 27.85 -0.80 -6.74
N SER A 135 28.42 -1.11 -7.90
CA SER A 135 29.61 -0.43 -8.42
C SER A 135 29.34 1.03 -8.78
N VAL A 136 28.15 1.31 -9.34
CA VAL A 136 27.73 2.66 -9.74
C VAL A 136 27.42 3.53 -8.53
N TYR A 137 26.61 3.03 -7.60
CA TYR A 137 26.08 3.84 -6.49
C TYR A 137 26.89 3.73 -5.19
N ARG A 138 27.76 2.74 -5.06
CA ARG A 138 28.60 2.47 -3.87
C ARG A 138 27.82 2.43 -2.56
N THR A 139 26.57 1.97 -2.64
CA THR A 139 25.63 1.84 -1.53
C THR A 139 25.07 0.44 -1.48
N ARG A 140 24.43 0.09 -0.37
CA ARG A 140 23.75 -1.21 -0.25
C ARG A 140 22.53 -1.26 -1.16
N ILE A 141 22.50 -2.21 -2.09
CA ILE A 141 21.43 -2.43 -3.05
C ILE A 141 20.52 -3.58 -2.53
N GLU A 142 19.23 -3.34 -2.49
CA GLU A 142 18.24 -4.38 -2.25
C GLU A 142 17.23 -4.40 -3.40
N LEU A 143 17.07 -5.57 -4.05
CA LEU A 143 16.02 -5.79 -5.04
C LEU A 143 14.85 -6.53 -4.39
N ARG A 144 13.62 -6.03 -4.62
CA ARG A 144 12.39 -6.63 -4.13
C ARG A 144 11.42 -6.89 -5.27
N GLN A 145 11.12 -8.15 -5.50
CA GLN A 145 10.02 -8.51 -6.38
C GLN A 145 8.69 -8.22 -5.66
N ILE A 146 7.79 -7.54 -6.35
CA ILE A 146 6.46 -7.20 -5.84
C ILE A 146 5.38 -7.89 -6.65
N GLY A 147 4.22 -8.09 -6.04
CA GLY A 147 3.07 -8.68 -6.69
C GLY A 147 2.33 -7.68 -7.57
N VAL A 148 1.55 -8.17 -8.54
CA VAL A 148 0.78 -7.36 -9.50
C VAL A 148 -0.19 -6.35 -8.84
N ARG A 149 -0.69 -6.64 -7.64
CA ARG A 149 -1.55 -5.71 -6.91
C ARG A 149 -0.73 -4.57 -6.27
N ASP A 150 0.45 -4.87 -5.76
CA ASP A 150 1.36 -3.86 -5.21
C ASP A 150 1.91 -2.97 -6.34
N GLU A 151 2.19 -3.54 -7.51
CA GLU A 151 2.48 -2.79 -8.73
C GLU A 151 1.35 -1.81 -9.05
N ALA A 152 0.11 -2.28 -9.14
CA ALA A 152 -1.05 -1.44 -9.39
C ALA A 152 -1.24 -0.34 -8.33
N LYS A 153 -0.97 -0.66 -7.06
CA LYS A 153 -1.01 0.31 -5.94
C LYS A 153 0.05 1.39 -6.09
N MET A 154 1.27 1.05 -6.50
CA MET A 154 2.37 2.00 -6.69
C MET A 154 2.13 2.91 -7.90
N LEU A 155 1.84 2.33 -9.04
CA LEU A 155 1.59 3.07 -10.28
C LEU A 155 0.30 3.89 -10.20
N GLY A 156 -0.75 3.33 -9.62
CA GLY A 156 -2.08 3.93 -9.61
C GLY A 156 -2.80 3.79 -10.94
N GLY A 157 -3.94 4.47 -11.05
CA GLY A 157 -4.77 4.45 -12.25
C GLY A 157 -6.26 4.37 -11.90
N LEU A 158 -7.09 4.14 -12.91
CA LEU A 158 -8.54 4.02 -12.80
C LEU A 158 -8.96 2.55 -12.84
N GLY A 159 -9.87 2.19 -11.97
CA GLY A 159 -10.54 0.89 -11.98
C GLY A 159 -11.56 0.79 -13.12
N ILE A 160 -12.11 -0.41 -13.31
CA ILE A 160 -13.21 -0.65 -14.27
C ILE A 160 -14.47 0.15 -13.93
N CYS A 161 -14.60 0.63 -12.70
CA CYS A 161 -15.67 1.50 -12.22
C CYS A 161 -15.43 2.99 -12.50
N GLY A 162 -14.33 3.37 -13.17
CA GLY A 162 -13.95 4.75 -13.45
C GLY A 162 -13.39 5.54 -12.26
N ARG A 163 -13.28 4.94 -11.08
CA ARG A 163 -12.70 5.57 -9.88
C ARG A 163 -11.21 5.22 -9.75
N PRO A 164 -10.41 6.06 -9.07
CA PRO A 164 -9.03 5.71 -8.72
C PRO A 164 -8.97 4.38 -7.98
N PHE A 165 -7.87 3.64 -8.15
CA PHE A 165 -7.70 2.33 -7.52
C PHE A 165 -7.92 2.37 -6.01
N CYS A 166 -8.82 1.53 -5.50
CA CYS A 166 -9.13 1.42 -4.07
C CYS A 166 -7.86 1.13 -3.23
N CYS A 167 -6.96 0.29 -3.74
CA CYS A 167 -5.70 -0.04 -3.07
C CYS A 167 -4.73 1.15 -2.99
N LYS A 168 -4.84 2.15 -3.88
CA LYS A 168 -4.03 3.36 -3.84
C LYS A 168 -4.68 4.48 -3.02
N THR A 169 -5.99 4.48 -2.84
CA THR A 169 -6.71 5.55 -2.14
C THR A 169 -6.95 5.21 -0.67
N PHE A 170 -7.87 4.30 -0.36
CA PHE A 170 -8.34 4.07 1.00
C PHE A 170 -8.14 2.63 1.52
N LEU A 171 -7.98 1.63 0.60
CA LEU A 171 -7.70 0.26 0.99
C LEU A 171 -6.18 -0.02 1.00
N GLY A 172 -5.46 0.68 1.87
CA GLY A 172 -4.00 0.56 1.97
C GLY A 172 -3.50 -0.80 2.44
N GLU A 173 -4.28 -1.54 3.24
CA GLU A 173 -3.94 -2.87 3.72
C GLU A 173 -4.59 -3.94 2.84
N PHE A 174 -3.79 -4.97 2.51
CA PHE A 174 -4.31 -6.11 1.76
C PHE A 174 -5.19 -6.98 2.66
N GLN A 175 -6.41 -7.25 2.19
CA GLN A 175 -7.30 -8.25 2.76
C GLN A 175 -7.59 -9.33 1.72
N PRO A 176 -7.59 -10.62 2.11
CA PRO A 176 -7.88 -11.71 1.19
C PRO A 176 -9.30 -11.61 0.65
N VAL A 177 -9.45 -11.81 -0.66
CA VAL A 177 -10.75 -11.79 -1.36
C VAL A 177 -11.03 -13.17 -1.92
N SER A 178 -12.24 -13.66 -1.76
CA SER A 178 -12.69 -14.97 -2.26
C SER A 178 -13.78 -14.85 -3.31
N ILE A 179 -13.91 -15.88 -4.15
CA ILE A 179 -15.00 -15.98 -5.14
C ILE A 179 -16.38 -16.10 -4.45
N LYS A 180 -16.41 -16.63 -3.22
CA LYS A 180 -17.63 -16.69 -2.41
C LYS A 180 -18.26 -15.31 -2.23
N MET A 181 -17.44 -14.27 -1.95
CA MET A 181 -17.91 -12.90 -1.81
C MET A 181 -18.59 -12.39 -3.09
N ALA A 182 -18.03 -12.70 -4.27
CA ALA A 182 -18.65 -12.33 -5.54
C ALA A 182 -20.01 -13.00 -5.74
N LYS A 183 -20.17 -14.25 -5.31
CA LYS A 183 -21.46 -14.98 -5.35
C LYS A 183 -22.49 -14.34 -4.42
N GLU A 184 -22.10 -14.03 -3.19
CA GLU A 184 -22.98 -13.40 -2.20
C GLU A 184 -23.42 -12.00 -2.63
N GLN A 185 -22.55 -11.27 -3.35
CA GLN A 185 -22.86 -9.97 -3.95
C GLN A 185 -23.61 -10.10 -5.29
N SER A 186 -24.09 -11.29 -5.66
CA SER A 186 -24.84 -11.56 -6.88
C SER A 186 -24.14 -11.11 -8.17
N LEU A 187 -22.80 -11.09 -8.17
CA LEU A 187 -22.02 -10.74 -9.36
C LEU A 187 -21.85 -11.97 -10.27
N SER A 188 -21.88 -11.71 -11.58
CA SER A 188 -21.51 -12.73 -12.56
C SER A 188 -20.08 -13.20 -12.31
N LEU A 189 -19.87 -14.52 -12.29
CA LEU A 189 -18.55 -15.13 -12.08
C LEU A 189 -17.62 -15.04 -13.31
N ASN A 190 -17.99 -14.25 -14.30
CA ASN A 190 -17.12 -13.98 -15.43
C ASN A 190 -15.85 -13.25 -14.92
N PRO A 191 -14.64 -13.77 -15.17
CA PRO A 191 -13.39 -13.17 -14.74
C PRO A 191 -13.27 -11.68 -15.09
N THR A 192 -13.78 -11.26 -16.24
CA THR A 192 -13.75 -9.85 -16.66
C THR A 192 -14.62 -8.92 -15.78
N LYS A 193 -15.61 -9.47 -15.09
CA LYS A 193 -16.53 -8.74 -14.22
C LYS A 193 -16.10 -8.67 -12.77
N ILE A 194 -15.34 -9.67 -12.30
CA ILE A 194 -14.93 -9.80 -10.90
C ILE A 194 -13.44 -9.53 -10.67
N SER A 195 -12.64 -9.38 -11.75
CA SER A 195 -11.22 -9.02 -11.64
C SER A 195 -11.01 -7.52 -11.83
N GLY A 196 -10.11 -6.98 -11.04
CA GLY A 196 -9.63 -5.61 -11.23
C GLY A 196 -8.58 -5.52 -12.34
N THR A 197 -8.14 -4.31 -12.66
CA THR A 197 -7.09 -4.03 -13.66
C THR A 197 -5.78 -4.77 -13.38
N CYS A 198 -5.50 -5.11 -12.12
CA CYS A 198 -4.35 -5.92 -11.71
C CYS A 198 -4.49 -7.43 -12.01
N GLY A 199 -5.57 -7.88 -12.67
CA GLY A 199 -5.83 -9.30 -12.94
C GLY A 199 -6.21 -10.15 -11.73
N ARG A 200 -6.32 -9.56 -10.53
CA ARG A 200 -6.76 -10.24 -9.31
C ARG A 200 -8.19 -9.83 -8.97
N LEU A 201 -8.88 -10.63 -8.12
CA LEU A 201 -10.22 -10.28 -7.66
C LEU A 201 -10.28 -8.84 -7.11
N MET A 202 -11.35 -8.13 -7.39
CA MET A 202 -11.53 -6.71 -6.99
C MET A 202 -11.50 -6.54 -5.47
N CYS A 203 -10.76 -5.54 -5.00
CA CYS A 203 -10.64 -5.22 -3.56
C CYS A 203 -11.97 -4.79 -2.94
N CYS A 204 -12.84 -4.12 -3.70
CA CYS A 204 -14.16 -3.67 -3.25
C CYS A 204 -15.06 -4.83 -2.82
N LEU A 205 -14.90 -6.04 -3.37
CA LEU A 205 -15.65 -7.21 -2.94
C LEU A 205 -15.51 -7.46 -1.43
N LYS A 206 -14.29 -7.37 -0.90
CA LYS A 206 -14.07 -7.53 0.55
C LYS A 206 -14.54 -6.31 1.33
N TYR A 207 -14.33 -5.12 0.78
CA TYR A 207 -14.74 -3.87 1.44
C TYR A 207 -16.24 -3.80 1.67
N GLU A 208 -17.02 -4.26 0.68
CA GLU A 208 -18.48 -4.21 0.70
C GLU A 208 -19.12 -5.45 1.37
N GLN A 209 -18.33 -6.52 1.63
CA GLN A 209 -18.83 -7.82 2.07
C GLN A 209 -19.72 -7.75 3.31
N ASN A 210 -19.29 -7.03 4.33
CA ASN A 210 -20.04 -6.97 5.58
C ASN A 210 -21.43 -6.34 5.37
N CYS A 211 -21.53 -5.30 4.54
CA CYS A 211 -22.80 -4.65 4.21
C CYS A 211 -23.74 -5.61 3.46
N TYR A 212 -23.18 -6.40 2.52
CA TYR A 212 -23.97 -7.42 1.82
C TYR A 212 -24.42 -8.54 2.75
N GLU A 213 -23.58 -9.01 3.67
CA GLU A 213 -23.95 -10.02 4.66
C GLU A 213 -25.09 -9.55 5.57
N GLU A 214 -25.04 -8.32 6.07
CA GLU A 214 -26.08 -7.71 6.89
C GLU A 214 -27.40 -7.60 6.10
N LEU A 215 -27.34 -7.10 4.86
CA LEU A 215 -28.53 -6.97 4.02
C LEU A 215 -29.13 -8.32 3.61
N LEU A 216 -28.30 -9.31 3.32
CA LEU A 216 -28.77 -10.66 2.97
C LEU A 216 -29.46 -11.37 4.16
N ALA A 217 -29.05 -11.07 5.40
CA ALA A 217 -29.70 -11.63 6.60
C ALA A 217 -31.15 -11.20 6.72
N ILE A 218 -31.52 -9.99 6.30
CA ILE A 218 -32.86 -9.42 6.35
C ILE A 218 -33.64 -9.55 5.04
N THR A 219 -32.94 -9.93 3.94
CA THR A 219 -33.54 -10.03 2.62
C THR A 219 -34.15 -11.43 2.43
N PRO A 220 -35.41 -11.55 1.98
CA PRO A 220 -36.02 -12.83 1.66
C PRO A 220 -35.20 -13.57 0.59
N LYS A 221 -35.09 -14.90 0.72
CA LYS A 221 -34.39 -15.73 -0.27
C LYS A 221 -35.06 -15.65 -1.63
N ALA A 222 -34.29 -15.77 -2.72
CA ALA A 222 -34.79 -15.67 -4.10
C ALA A 222 -36.01 -16.55 -4.39
N VAL A 223 -36.06 -17.77 -3.80
CA VAL A 223 -37.21 -18.69 -3.93
C VAL A 223 -38.49 -18.11 -3.34
N SER A 224 -38.42 -17.21 -2.34
CA SER A 224 -39.59 -16.56 -1.77
C SER A 224 -40.29 -15.62 -2.75
N TYR A 225 -39.58 -15.11 -3.75
CA TYR A 225 -40.16 -14.21 -4.75
C TYR A 225 -41.04 -14.93 -5.76
N THR A 226 -40.83 -16.23 -6.00
CA THR A 226 -41.64 -17.01 -6.97
C THR A 226 -43.07 -17.21 -6.49
N HIS A 227 -43.34 -17.00 -5.21
CA HIS A 227 -44.68 -17.14 -4.60
C HIS A 227 -45.36 -15.78 -4.37
N LEU A 228 -44.73 -14.67 -4.70
CA LEU A 228 -45.35 -13.35 -4.60
C LEU A 228 -46.30 -13.11 -5.79
N ARG A 229 -47.42 -12.50 -5.52
CA ARG A 229 -48.33 -12.03 -6.56
C ARG A 229 -47.70 -10.87 -7.33
N ALA A 230 -48.11 -10.68 -8.59
CA ALA A 230 -47.53 -9.68 -9.48
C ALA A 230 -47.58 -8.22 -8.94
N HIS A 231 -48.43 -7.93 -7.98
CA HIS A 231 -48.59 -6.61 -7.38
C HIS A 231 -48.00 -6.46 -5.96
N GLU A 232 -47.43 -7.52 -5.41
CA GLU A 232 -46.82 -7.45 -4.09
C GLU A 232 -45.38 -6.91 -4.20
N THR A 233 -45.15 -5.87 -3.44
CA THR A 233 -43.82 -5.23 -3.36
C THR A 233 -43.13 -5.70 -2.09
N ARG A 234 -41.80 -5.49 -2.04
CA ARG A 234 -40.98 -5.83 -0.89
C ARG A 234 -41.40 -5.17 0.43
N SER A 235 -42.14 -4.06 0.36
CA SER A 235 -42.69 -3.36 1.52
C SER A 235 -43.93 -4.03 2.11
N ASN A 236 -44.47 -5.02 1.41
CA ASN A 236 -45.65 -5.76 1.87
C ASN A 236 -45.31 -7.13 2.51
N LEU A 237 -44.02 -7.42 2.66
CA LEU A 237 -43.44 -8.55 3.36
C LEU A 237 -42.85 -8.12 4.70
#